data_6dd47c810c3d5dc723c12a887b28bc14
#
_entry.id   6dd47c810c3d5dc723c12a887b28bc14
#
_cell.length_a   1.000
_cell.length_b   1.000
_cell.length_c   1.000
_cell.angle_alpha   90.00
_cell.angle_beta   90.00
_cell.angle_gamma   90.00
#
_symmetry.space_group_name_H-M   'P 1'
#
loop_
_entity.id
_entity.type
_entity.pdbx_description
1 polymer ?
#
loop_
_entity_poly.entity_id
_entity_poly.type
_entity_poly.pdbx_seq_one_letter_code
_entity_poly.pdbx_strand_id
1 'polypeptide(L)'
;MTTFATEMVPPADNAEGSRPVAGQPRAFSPGELAFLIGVPLLSAILLLFHPGGEGDEIYLDARDNVTRFLVVHIGMMVFIPLMAVVVYLLLRGVEGTAASVGRIALVPFVVFYSAWEVLQGIGVGILVNELNGLPQAEPALREDLVQDFAEHVLIGPFGVFGSIGSMGLIVAAIAAGVALYRHAGAPVAVPVLLAISGLLITVHPPPYGPTGLALFIVTVLLYVRSQSRNRATAPLGQPRSA
;
A
#
# COMPACT_ATOMS: atom_id res chain seq x y z
N MET A 1 -3.98 -64.50 35.92
CA MET A 1 -3.00 -63.41 35.98
C MET A 1 -2.65 -63.03 34.54
N THR A 2 -3.30 -62.00 33.99
CA THR A 2 -3.12 -61.58 32.60
C THR A 2 -2.32 -60.27 32.61
N THR A 3 -1.07 -60.36 32.16
CA THR A 3 -0.13 -59.22 32.08
C THR A 3 -0.46 -58.39 30.85
N PHE A 4 -0.95 -57.16 31.04
CA PHE A 4 -1.09 -56.18 29.96
C PHE A 4 0.28 -55.57 29.65
N ALA A 5 0.80 -55.84 28.45
CA ALA A 5 1.94 -55.16 27.90
C ALA A 5 1.49 -53.74 27.45
N THR A 6 2.02 -52.72 28.10
CA THR A 6 1.83 -51.32 27.70
C THR A 6 2.72 -51.04 26.49
N GLU A 7 2.11 -50.95 25.34
CA GLU A 7 2.76 -50.53 24.07
C GLU A 7 3.13 -49.05 24.19
N MET A 8 4.42 -48.77 24.26
CA MET A 8 4.96 -47.40 24.24
C MET A 8 4.83 -46.85 22.84
N VAL A 9 3.87 -45.90 22.65
CA VAL A 9 3.77 -45.12 21.45
C VAL A 9 4.99 -44.16 21.38
N PRO A 10 5.80 -44.21 20.31
CA PRO A 10 6.93 -43.32 20.17
C PRO A 10 6.40 -41.86 20.11
N PRO A 11 7.13 -40.89 20.69
CA PRO A 11 6.73 -39.47 20.61
C PRO A 11 6.67 -39.04 19.16
N ALA A 12 5.55 -38.44 18.80
CA ALA A 12 5.35 -37.85 17.48
C ALA A 12 6.52 -36.90 17.20
N ASP A 13 7.27 -37.17 16.14
CA ASP A 13 8.27 -36.29 15.59
C ASP A 13 7.59 -34.94 15.34
N ASN A 14 7.90 -34.00 16.21
CA ASN A 14 7.52 -32.61 16.01
C ASN A 14 8.20 -32.15 14.71
N ALA A 15 7.45 -32.13 13.63
CA ALA A 15 7.81 -31.40 12.45
C ALA A 15 7.87 -29.90 12.82
N GLU A 16 8.95 -29.52 13.51
CA GLU A 16 9.34 -28.12 13.65
C GLU A 16 9.62 -27.63 12.25
N GLY A 17 8.55 -27.09 11.62
CA GLY A 17 8.69 -26.34 10.38
C GLY A 17 9.80 -25.32 10.61
N SER A 18 10.92 -25.50 9.92
CA SER A 18 12.14 -24.72 10.04
C SER A 18 11.78 -23.23 9.95
N ARG A 19 11.74 -22.56 11.12
CA ARG A 19 11.57 -21.10 11.18
C ARG A 19 12.71 -20.46 10.40
N PRO A 20 12.45 -19.52 9.49
CA PRO A 20 13.50 -18.82 8.79
C PRO A 20 14.44 -18.18 9.82
N VAL A 21 15.72 -18.50 9.75
CA VAL A 21 16.74 -17.90 10.62
C VAL A 21 16.76 -16.39 10.32
N ALA A 22 16.59 -15.56 11.35
CA ALA A 22 16.62 -14.11 11.22
C ALA A 22 17.92 -13.68 10.49
N GLY A 23 17.76 -12.88 9.44
CA GLY A 23 18.90 -12.38 8.63
C GLY A 23 19.21 -13.18 7.37
N GLN A 24 18.52 -14.28 7.06
CA GLN A 24 18.74 -14.97 5.77
C GLN A 24 18.23 -14.13 4.59
N PRO A 25 19.05 -13.96 3.52
CA PRO A 25 18.65 -13.19 2.34
C PRO A 25 17.46 -13.85 1.63
N ARG A 26 16.35 -13.10 1.50
CA ARG A 26 15.12 -13.62 0.90
C ARG A 26 15.22 -13.73 -0.62
N ALA A 27 14.77 -14.86 -1.17
CA ALA A 27 14.48 -14.98 -2.60
C ALA A 27 13.03 -14.58 -2.88
N PHE A 28 12.83 -13.73 -3.88
CA PHE A 28 11.52 -13.44 -4.44
C PHE A 28 11.27 -14.35 -5.65
N SER A 29 10.11 -14.98 -5.74
CA SER A 29 9.72 -15.68 -6.94
C SER A 29 9.46 -14.67 -8.09
N PRO A 30 9.54 -15.07 -9.36
CA PRO A 30 9.20 -14.20 -10.48
C PRO A 30 7.79 -13.60 -10.37
N GLY A 31 6.82 -14.37 -9.90
CA GLY A 31 5.44 -13.90 -9.68
C GLY A 31 5.34 -12.85 -8.58
N GLU A 32 6.05 -13.04 -7.44
CA GLU A 32 6.12 -12.03 -6.39
C GLU A 32 6.75 -10.75 -6.88
N LEU A 33 7.84 -10.84 -7.65
CA LEU A 33 8.51 -9.67 -8.20
C LEU A 33 7.63 -8.93 -9.19
N ALA A 34 6.94 -9.66 -10.07
CA ALA A 34 5.97 -9.07 -11.00
C ALA A 34 4.83 -8.35 -10.26
N PHE A 35 4.35 -8.90 -9.14
CA PHE A 35 3.33 -8.28 -8.31
C PHE A 35 3.86 -7.02 -7.58
N LEU A 36 5.04 -7.12 -6.95
CA LEU A 36 5.68 -6.02 -6.21
C LEU A 36 5.98 -4.79 -7.08
N ILE A 37 6.21 -5.00 -8.39
CA ILE A 37 6.47 -3.93 -9.35
C ILE A 37 5.21 -3.56 -10.13
N GLY A 38 4.44 -4.56 -10.57
CA GLY A 38 3.29 -4.37 -11.44
C GLY A 38 2.16 -3.58 -10.79
N VAL A 39 1.85 -3.87 -9.52
CA VAL A 39 0.79 -3.13 -8.81
C VAL A 39 1.13 -1.64 -8.68
N PRO A 40 2.28 -1.21 -8.12
CA PRO A 40 2.59 0.22 -8.06
C PRO A 40 2.78 0.86 -9.44
N LEU A 41 3.25 0.12 -10.46
CA LEU A 41 3.36 0.64 -11.82
C LEU A 41 1.97 0.93 -12.44
N LEU A 42 1.05 -0.01 -12.34
CA LEU A 42 -0.31 0.17 -12.85
C LEU A 42 -1.06 1.26 -12.08
N SER A 43 -0.85 1.35 -10.76
CA SER A 43 -1.36 2.45 -9.94
C SER A 43 -0.80 3.81 -10.41
N ALA A 44 0.50 3.90 -10.68
CA ALA A 44 1.12 5.12 -11.17
C ALA A 44 0.55 5.54 -12.53
N ILE A 45 0.39 4.59 -13.45
CA ILE A 45 -0.23 4.84 -14.75
C ILE A 45 -1.65 5.34 -14.59
N LEU A 46 -2.46 4.71 -13.73
CA LEU A 46 -3.83 5.13 -13.45
C LEU A 46 -3.87 6.57 -12.93
N LEU A 47 -3.00 6.90 -11.97
CA LEU A 47 -2.94 8.24 -11.38
C LEU A 47 -2.46 9.33 -12.33
N LEU A 48 -1.74 9.02 -13.42
CA LEU A 48 -1.44 10.01 -14.45
C LEU A 48 -2.70 10.55 -15.16
N PHE A 49 -3.80 9.80 -15.10
CA PHE A 49 -5.10 10.22 -15.65
C PHE A 49 -5.99 10.87 -14.59
N HIS A 50 -5.51 11.05 -13.35
CA HIS A 50 -6.30 11.71 -12.30
C HIS A 50 -6.56 13.16 -12.72
N PRO A 51 -7.83 13.60 -12.83
CA PRO A 51 -8.16 14.98 -13.13
C PRO A 51 -7.87 15.85 -11.90
N GLY A 52 -7.51 17.09 -12.16
CA GLY A 52 -7.29 18.08 -11.12
C GLY A 52 -5.89 18.06 -10.50
N GLY A 53 -5.67 19.00 -9.62
CA GLY A 53 -4.42 19.20 -8.88
C GLY A 53 -3.91 20.64 -8.89
N GLU A 54 -4.58 21.56 -9.60
CA GLU A 54 -4.17 22.98 -9.65
C GLU A 54 -5.18 23.94 -9.00
N GLY A 55 -6.29 23.42 -8.42
CA GLY A 55 -7.32 24.28 -7.84
C GLY A 55 -8.00 23.68 -6.61
N ASP A 56 -8.63 24.55 -5.84
CA ASP A 56 -9.41 24.19 -4.66
C ASP A 56 -10.84 23.69 -5.03
N GLU A 57 -11.20 23.72 -6.33
CA GLU A 57 -12.56 23.51 -6.83
C GLU A 57 -12.74 22.14 -7.48
N ILE A 58 -13.02 21.13 -6.66
CA ILE A 58 -13.20 19.75 -7.13
C ILE A 58 -14.32 19.57 -8.17
N TYR A 59 -15.35 20.44 -8.16
CA TYR A 59 -16.40 20.43 -9.16
C TYR A 59 -15.85 20.72 -10.55
N LEU A 60 -15.02 21.77 -10.69
CA LEU A 60 -14.43 22.16 -11.95
C LEU A 60 -13.50 21.07 -12.52
N ASP A 61 -12.76 20.41 -11.65
CA ASP A 61 -11.89 19.30 -12.02
C ASP A 61 -12.66 18.09 -12.57
N ALA A 62 -13.84 17.80 -11.98
CA ALA A 62 -14.63 16.62 -12.31
C ALA A 62 -15.64 16.85 -13.44
N ARG A 63 -16.26 18.06 -13.56
CA ARG A 63 -17.42 18.31 -14.41
C ARG A 63 -17.20 18.05 -15.90
N ASP A 64 -16.02 18.38 -16.41
CA ASP A 64 -15.73 18.31 -17.84
C ASP A 64 -15.42 16.87 -18.29
N ASN A 65 -15.04 15.98 -17.37
CA ASN A 65 -14.78 14.57 -17.67
C ASN A 65 -15.08 13.65 -16.47
N VAL A 66 -16.36 13.60 -16.07
CA VAL A 66 -16.84 12.76 -14.96
C VAL A 66 -16.50 11.30 -15.15
N THR A 67 -16.57 10.80 -16.39
CA THR A 67 -16.22 9.40 -16.67
C THR A 67 -14.76 9.10 -16.32
N ARG A 68 -13.83 9.97 -16.71
CA ARG A 68 -12.40 9.82 -16.35
C ARG A 68 -12.21 9.89 -14.85
N PHE A 69 -12.85 10.86 -14.19
CA PHE A 69 -12.83 11.01 -12.74
C PHE A 69 -13.27 9.71 -12.04
N LEU A 70 -14.43 9.17 -12.40
CA LEU A 70 -14.97 7.94 -11.85
C LEU A 70 -14.07 6.71 -12.13
N VAL A 71 -13.55 6.56 -13.36
CA VAL A 71 -12.69 5.43 -13.72
C VAL A 71 -11.42 5.41 -12.89
N VAL A 72 -10.80 6.56 -12.65
CA VAL A 72 -9.60 6.65 -11.82
C VAL A 72 -9.91 6.23 -10.39
N HIS A 73 -10.97 6.77 -9.77
CA HIS A 73 -11.29 6.48 -8.38
C HIS A 73 -11.81 5.04 -8.16
N ILE A 74 -12.57 4.48 -9.12
CA ILE A 74 -12.94 3.06 -9.11
C ILE A 74 -11.68 2.18 -9.21
N GLY A 75 -10.73 2.56 -10.07
CA GLY A 75 -9.45 1.87 -10.16
C GLY A 75 -8.65 1.93 -8.85
N MET A 76 -8.64 3.09 -8.19
CA MET A 76 -7.98 3.25 -6.88
C MET A 76 -8.57 2.32 -5.82
N MET A 77 -9.87 2.07 -5.81
CA MET A 77 -10.51 1.08 -4.92
C MET A 77 -9.91 -0.32 -5.05
N VAL A 78 -9.42 -0.70 -6.22
CA VAL A 78 -8.73 -1.97 -6.44
C VAL A 78 -7.26 -1.87 -6.00
N PHE A 79 -6.59 -0.77 -6.35
CA PHE A 79 -5.15 -0.64 -6.11
C PHE A 79 -4.78 -0.37 -4.65
N ILE A 80 -5.64 0.29 -3.85
CA ILE A 80 -5.38 0.53 -2.42
C ILE A 80 -5.13 -0.77 -1.65
N PRO A 81 -6.04 -1.76 -1.65
CA PRO A 81 -5.78 -3.03 -0.97
C PRO A 81 -4.63 -3.82 -1.60
N LEU A 82 -4.42 -3.75 -2.92
CA LEU A 82 -3.29 -4.39 -3.55
C LEU A 82 -1.95 -3.77 -3.12
N MET A 83 -1.87 -2.45 -2.93
CA MET A 83 -0.69 -1.79 -2.37
C MET A 83 -0.42 -2.23 -0.93
N ALA A 84 -1.46 -2.43 -0.12
CA ALA A 84 -1.29 -3.00 1.22
C ALA A 84 -0.71 -4.42 1.16
N VAL A 85 -1.17 -5.26 0.22
CA VAL A 85 -0.59 -6.59 -0.01
C VAL A 85 0.87 -6.49 -0.46
N VAL A 86 1.23 -5.52 -1.32
CA VAL A 86 2.62 -5.27 -1.74
C VAL A 86 3.51 -5.00 -0.52
N VAL A 87 3.11 -4.06 0.36
CA VAL A 87 3.87 -3.74 1.58
C VAL A 87 3.92 -4.94 2.53
N TYR A 88 2.82 -5.67 2.70
CA TYR A 88 2.78 -6.89 3.49
C TYR A 88 3.76 -7.95 2.95
N LEU A 89 3.81 -8.15 1.65
CA LEU A 89 4.75 -9.09 1.02
C LEU A 89 6.21 -8.67 1.22
N LEU A 90 6.53 -7.39 1.19
CA LEU A 90 7.88 -6.91 1.52
C LEU A 90 8.27 -7.26 2.96
N LEU A 91 7.31 -7.22 3.88
CA LEU A 91 7.49 -7.55 5.29
C LEU A 91 7.38 -9.05 5.62
N ARG A 92 7.00 -9.90 4.64
CA ARG A 92 6.82 -11.33 4.88
C ARG A 92 8.14 -11.98 5.30
N GLY A 93 8.14 -12.65 6.46
CA GLY A 93 9.34 -13.29 7.05
C GLY A 93 10.28 -12.30 7.74
N VAL A 94 9.96 -11.01 7.79
CA VAL A 94 10.70 -10.03 8.61
C VAL A 94 10.05 -9.97 9.99
N GLU A 95 10.84 -10.20 11.03
CA GLU A 95 10.38 -10.17 12.42
C GLU A 95 10.71 -8.83 13.09
N GLY A 96 10.17 -8.63 14.30
CA GLY A 96 10.42 -7.48 15.16
C GLY A 96 9.31 -6.44 15.16
N THR A 97 9.39 -5.53 16.14
CA THR A 97 8.35 -4.52 16.42
C THR A 97 8.03 -3.66 15.21
N ALA A 98 9.05 -3.20 14.49
CA ALA A 98 8.84 -2.37 13.30
C ALA A 98 8.05 -3.11 12.20
N ALA A 99 8.34 -4.39 11.96
CA ALA A 99 7.60 -5.18 10.99
C ALA A 99 6.13 -5.39 11.43
N SER A 100 5.89 -5.60 12.73
CA SER A 100 4.54 -5.73 13.28
C SER A 100 3.76 -4.43 13.18
N VAL A 101 4.37 -3.29 13.54
CA VAL A 101 3.77 -1.96 13.37
C VAL A 101 3.41 -1.71 11.91
N GLY A 102 4.32 -2.01 10.98
CA GLY A 102 4.07 -1.86 9.54
C GLY A 102 2.84 -2.65 9.08
N ARG A 103 2.71 -3.92 9.50
CA ARG A 103 1.54 -4.76 9.15
C ARG A 103 0.24 -4.24 9.76
N ILE A 104 0.26 -3.83 11.04
CA ILE A 104 -0.93 -3.30 11.72
C ILE A 104 -1.39 -1.99 11.08
N ALA A 105 -0.46 -1.12 10.71
CA ALA A 105 -0.75 0.17 10.09
C ALA A 105 -1.41 0.04 8.69
N LEU A 106 -1.27 -1.12 8.01
CA LEU A 106 -1.98 -1.37 6.76
C LEU A 106 -3.50 -1.50 6.95
N VAL A 107 -3.97 -1.86 8.16
CA VAL A 107 -5.41 -1.99 8.41
C VAL A 107 -6.11 -0.62 8.32
N PRO A 108 -5.73 0.41 9.10
CA PRO A 108 -6.33 1.73 8.94
C PRO A 108 -6.10 2.32 7.54
N PHE A 109 -4.96 2.06 6.89
CA PHE A 109 -4.76 2.46 5.50
C PHE A 109 -5.86 1.89 4.60
N VAL A 110 -6.07 0.57 4.58
CA VAL A 110 -7.07 -0.04 3.69
C VAL A 110 -8.47 0.41 4.06
N VAL A 111 -8.85 0.40 5.34
CA VAL A 111 -10.22 0.70 5.75
C VAL A 111 -10.58 2.16 5.51
N PHE A 112 -9.76 3.08 6.02
CA PHE A 112 -10.12 4.50 6.03
C PHE A 112 -9.78 5.19 4.70
N TYR A 113 -8.67 4.83 4.06
CA TYR A 113 -8.33 5.40 2.76
C TYR A 113 -9.30 4.92 1.67
N SER A 114 -9.73 3.64 1.69
CA SER A 114 -10.75 3.17 0.76
C SER A 114 -12.11 3.82 1.01
N ALA A 115 -12.51 4.04 2.28
CA ALA A 115 -13.73 4.76 2.60
C ALA A 115 -13.68 6.22 2.11
N TRP A 116 -12.54 6.88 2.28
CA TRP A 116 -12.29 8.22 1.76
C TRP A 116 -12.38 8.26 0.23
N GLU A 117 -11.74 7.32 -0.45
CA GLU A 117 -11.76 7.20 -1.91
C GLU A 117 -13.17 6.98 -2.48
N VAL A 118 -13.99 6.17 -1.78
CA VAL A 118 -15.40 5.97 -2.16
C VAL A 118 -16.18 7.27 -2.06
N LEU A 119 -16.01 8.01 -0.99
CA LEU A 119 -16.82 9.20 -0.73
C LEU A 119 -16.28 10.42 -1.50
N GLN A 120 -14.99 10.69 -1.40
CA GLN A 120 -14.35 11.84 -2.02
C GLN A 120 -14.15 11.66 -3.53
N GLY A 121 -13.91 10.44 -3.99
CA GLY A 121 -13.77 10.11 -5.40
C GLY A 121 -15.10 9.74 -6.03
N ILE A 122 -15.60 8.54 -5.72
CA ILE A 122 -16.79 8.00 -6.41
C ILE A 122 -18.05 8.79 -6.05
N GLY A 123 -18.24 9.14 -4.77
CA GLY A 123 -19.40 9.90 -4.31
C GLY A 123 -19.49 11.29 -4.97
N VAL A 124 -18.37 12.03 -4.99
CA VAL A 124 -18.27 13.32 -5.68
C VAL A 124 -18.54 13.15 -7.17
N GLY A 125 -17.92 12.16 -7.83
CA GLY A 125 -18.12 11.91 -9.25
C GLY A 125 -19.58 11.63 -9.62
N ILE A 126 -20.29 10.84 -8.79
CA ILE A 126 -21.73 10.58 -8.99
C ILE A 126 -22.53 11.87 -8.79
N LEU A 127 -22.25 12.64 -7.72
CA LEU A 127 -22.93 13.91 -7.47
C LEU A 127 -22.77 14.90 -8.62
N VAL A 128 -21.56 15.04 -9.13
CA VAL A 128 -21.27 15.90 -10.29
C VAL A 128 -22.03 15.45 -11.54
N ASN A 129 -22.07 14.13 -11.78
CA ASN A 129 -22.82 13.57 -12.92
C ASN A 129 -24.31 13.89 -12.85
N GLU A 130 -24.92 13.72 -11.68
CA GLU A 130 -26.34 14.02 -11.47
C GLU A 130 -26.63 15.52 -11.64
N LEU A 131 -25.79 16.38 -11.06
CA LEU A 131 -25.95 17.83 -11.17
C LEU A 131 -25.76 18.33 -12.61
N ASN A 132 -24.86 17.73 -13.39
CA ASN A 132 -24.69 18.07 -14.81
C ASN A 132 -25.96 17.74 -15.63
N GLY A 133 -26.75 16.75 -15.22
CA GLY A 133 -28.02 16.38 -15.86
C GLY A 133 -29.19 17.33 -15.56
N LEU A 134 -29.05 18.25 -14.60
CA LEU A 134 -30.12 19.17 -14.19
C LEU A 134 -30.09 20.50 -14.99
N PRO A 135 -30.95 20.71 -15.99
CA PRO A 135 -30.85 21.86 -16.88
C PRO A 135 -31.18 23.21 -16.22
N GLN A 136 -31.83 23.20 -15.05
CA GLN A 136 -32.33 24.43 -14.39
C GLN A 136 -31.51 24.83 -13.13
N ALA A 137 -30.52 24.06 -12.70
CA ALA A 137 -29.71 24.45 -11.56
C ALA A 137 -28.69 25.53 -11.97
N GLU A 138 -28.62 26.59 -11.19
CA GLU A 138 -27.58 27.63 -11.40
C GLU A 138 -26.18 27.02 -11.21
N PRO A 139 -25.19 27.40 -12.05
CA PRO A 139 -23.83 26.87 -11.97
C PRO A 139 -23.20 27.01 -10.56
N ALA A 140 -23.38 28.19 -9.93
CA ALA A 140 -22.87 28.44 -8.59
C ALA A 140 -23.45 27.50 -7.54
N LEU A 141 -24.75 27.19 -7.61
CA LEU A 141 -25.38 26.24 -6.68
C LEU A 141 -24.82 24.82 -6.83
N ARG A 142 -24.47 24.40 -8.05
CA ARG A 142 -23.86 23.08 -8.29
C ARG A 142 -22.48 23.00 -7.67
N GLU A 143 -21.69 24.05 -7.87
CA GLU A 143 -20.35 24.17 -7.32
C GLU A 143 -20.38 24.14 -5.79
N ASP A 144 -21.22 25.00 -5.18
CA ASP A 144 -21.39 25.06 -3.73
C ASP A 144 -21.79 23.69 -3.14
N LEU A 145 -22.74 22.99 -3.74
CA LEU A 145 -23.19 21.67 -3.25
C LEU A 145 -22.09 20.60 -3.31
N VAL A 146 -21.29 20.60 -4.39
CA VAL A 146 -20.18 19.64 -4.51
C VAL A 146 -19.07 19.99 -3.53
N GLN A 147 -18.76 21.27 -3.41
CA GLN A 147 -17.72 21.73 -2.50
C GLN A 147 -18.07 21.47 -1.03
N ASP A 148 -19.30 21.80 -0.61
CA ASP A 148 -19.79 21.50 0.74
C ASP A 148 -19.72 20.02 1.07
N PHE A 149 -20.07 19.16 0.11
CA PHE A 149 -19.93 17.72 0.28
C PHE A 149 -18.46 17.30 0.36
N ALA A 150 -17.63 17.78 -0.55
CA ALA A 150 -16.22 17.41 -0.64
C ALA A 150 -15.38 17.93 0.55
N GLU A 151 -15.76 19.06 1.16
CA GLU A 151 -15.09 19.64 2.34
C GLU A 151 -15.64 19.14 3.68
N HIS A 152 -16.64 18.27 3.66
CA HIS A 152 -17.21 17.74 4.90
C HIS A 152 -16.13 17.14 5.81
N VAL A 153 -16.22 17.40 7.11
CA VAL A 153 -15.22 17.02 8.14
C VAL A 153 -14.78 15.56 8.11
N LEU A 154 -15.62 14.65 7.64
CA LEU A 154 -15.29 13.22 7.54
C LEU A 154 -14.46 12.90 6.30
N ILE A 155 -14.71 13.59 5.18
CA ILE A 155 -14.23 13.21 3.86
C ILE A 155 -13.35 14.25 3.18
N GLY A 156 -13.30 15.49 3.65
CA GLY A 156 -12.48 16.54 3.04
C GLY A 156 -10.99 16.17 2.95
N PRO A 157 -10.17 16.99 2.30
CA PRO A 157 -8.74 16.70 2.08
C PRO A 157 -7.96 16.39 3.37
N PHE A 158 -8.35 17.04 4.47
CA PHE A 158 -7.85 16.78 5.82
C PHE A 158 -8.92 16.15 6.72
N GLY A 159 -9.95 15.55 6.14
CA GLY A 159 -11.04 14.89 6.85
C GLY A 159 -10.57 13.64 7.58
N VAL A 160 -11.42 13.14 8.47
CA VAL A 160 -11.10 12.02 9.36
C VAL A 160 -10.64 10.79 8.59
N PHE A 161 -11.37 10.40 7.53
CA PHE A 161 -11.06 9.18 6.79
C PHE A 161 -9.74 9.31 6.01
N GLY A 162 -9.56 10.39 5.26
CA GLY A 162 -8.32 10.65 4.51
C GLY A 162 -7.12 10.73 5.45
N SER A 163 -7.23 11.44 6.58
CA SER A 163 -6.15 11.59 7.54
C SER A 163 -5.73 10.27 8.20
N ILE A 164 -6.70 9.47 8.69
CA ILE A 164 -6.39 8.18 9.33
C ILE A 164 -5.81 7.20 8.30
N GLY A 165 -6.38 7.14 7.10
CA GLY A 165 -5.90 6.28 6.03
C GLY A 165 -4.48 6.65 5.58
N SER A 166 -4.23 7.93 5.34
CA SER A 166 -2.91 8.46 4.96
C SER A 166 -1.85 8.20 6.03
N MET A 167 -2.18 8.46 7.30
CA MET A 167 -1.28 8.14 8.41
C MET A 167 -0.98 6.65 8.49
N GLY A 168 -1.97 5.79 8.22
CA GLY A 168 -1.78 4.35 8.13
C GLY A 168 -0.72 3.97 7.08
N LEU A 169 -0.79 4.53 5.88
CA LEU A 169 0.20 4.28 4.82
C LEU A 169 1.58 4.82 5.18
N ILE A 170 1.65 6.06 5.69
CA ILE A 170 2.93 6.69 6.08
C ILE A 170 3.62 5.86 7.16
N VAL A 171 2.89 5.48 8.22
CA VAL A 171 3.43 4.64 9.30
C VAL A 171 3.85 3.27 8.76
N ALA A 172 3.04 2.64 7.90
CA ALA A 172 3.38 1.36 7.28
C ALA A 172 4.67 1.45 6.45
N ALA A 173 4.83 2.49 5.63
CA ALA A 173 6.00 2.70 4.79
C ALA A 173 7.28 2.94 5.62
N ILE A 174 7.21 3.82 6.63
CA ILE A 174 8.33 4.10 7.53
C ILE A 174 8.71 2.83 8.30
N ALA A 175 7.74 2.16 8.91
CA ALA A 175 7.97 0.96 9.70
C ALA A 175 8.52 -0.20 8.84
N ALA A 176 8.01 -0.37 7.60
CA ALA A 176 8.56 -1.32 6.65
C ALA A 176 10.02 -1.00 6.31
N GLY A 177 10.34 0.25 6.01
CA GLY A 177 11.70 0.67 5.75
C GLY A 177 12.66 0.37 6.89
N VAL A 178 12.26 0.71 8.13
CA VAL A 178 13.05 0.42 9.34
C VAL A 178 13.22 -1.08 9.55
N ALA A 179 12.16 -1.87 9.36
CA ALA A 179 12.22 -3.32 9.50
C ALA A 179 13.16 -3.96 8.47
N LEU A 180 13.06 -3.58 7.20
CA LEU A 180 13.92 -4.07 6.14
C LEU A 180 15.40 -3.70 6.37
N TYR A 181 15.66 -2.48 6.83
CA TYR A 181 17.01 -2.03 7.16
C TYR A 181 17.61 -2.81 8.33
N ARG A 182 16.86 -2.92 9.45
CA ARG A 182 17.38 -3.55 10.68
C ARG A 182 17.48 -5.06 10.64
N HIS A 183 16.55 -5.72 9.96
CA HIS A 183 16.37 -7.16 10.06
C HIS A 183 16.55 -7.92 8.74
N ALA A 184 16.57 -7.23 7.59
CA ALA A 184 16.70 -7.86 6.28
C ALA A 184 17.91 -7.35 5.48
N GLY A 185 18.82 -6.57 6.08
CA GLY A 185 20.04 -6.12 5.44
C GLY A 185 19.83 -5.18 4.23
N ALA A 186 18.73 -4.43 4.21
CA ALA A 186 18.48 -3.44 3.18
C ALA A 186 19.44 -2.24 3.35
N PRO A 187 19.88 -1.60 2.26
CA PRO A 187 20.68 -0.38 2.35
C PRO A 187 19.86 0.79 2.93
N VAL A 188 20.55 1.78 3.54
CA VAL A 188 19.90 2.95 4.17
C VAL A 188 18.99 3.75 3.22
N ALA A 189 19.24 3.70 1.91
CA ALA A 189 18.36 4.32 0.92
C ALA A 189 16.92 3.74 0.94
N VAL A 190 16.73 2.47 1.30
CA VAL A 190 15.42 1.82 1.32
C VAL A 190 14.47 2.48 2.32
N PRO A 191 14.79 2.65 3.63
CA PRO A 191 13.89 3.32 4.56
C PRO A 191 13.61 4.77 4.19
N VAL A 192 14.61 5.49 3.67
CA VAL A 192 14.43 6.89 3.26
C VAL A 192 13.46 7.00 2.08
N LEU A 193 13.67 6.20 1.04
CA LEU A 193 12.81 6.22 -0.14
C LEU A 193 11.40 5.71 0.16
N LEU A 194 11.23 4.70 1.03
CA LEU A 194 9.90 4.26 1.46
C LEU A 194 9.16 5.35 2.23
N ALA A 195 9.82 6.08 3.13
CA ALA A 195 9.20 7.18 3.86
C ALA A 195 8.74 8.29 2.92
N ILE A 196 9.61 8.72 1.99
CA ILE A 196 9.25 9.73 0.98
C ILE A 196 8.13 9.23 0.07
N SER A 197 8.22 7.99 -0.40
CA SER A 197 7.19 7.36 -1.22
C SER A 197 5.83 7.34 -0.51
N GLY A 198 5.78 6.91 0.76
CA GLY A 198 4.56 6.89 1.55
C GLY A 198 3.92 8.28 1.65
N LEU A 199 4.71 9.32 1.92
CA LEU A 199 4.23 10.70 1.95
C LEU A 199 3.66 11.17 0.60
N LEU A 200 4.36 10.90 -0.50
CA LEU A 200 3.93 11.35 -1.83
C LEU A 200 2.69 10.60 -2.33
N ILE A 201 2.56 9.30 -2.01
CA ILE A 201 1.39 8.50 -2.43
C ILE A 201 0.12 8.99 -1.74
N THR A 202 0.18 9.52 -0.51
CA THR A 202 -1.00 10.06 0.16
C THR A 202 -1.54 11.32 -0.50
N VAL A 203 -0.69 12.05 -1.25
CA VAL A 203 -1.10 13.16 -2.12
C VAL A 203 -1.24 12.59 -3.53
N HIS A 204 -2.27 11.79 -3.75
CA HIS A 204 -2.37 10.95 -4.94
C HIS A 204 -2.50 11.66 -6.30
N PRO A 205 -3.01 12.91 -6.46
CA PRO A 205 -2.99 13.58 -7.76
C PRO A 205 -1.57 13.81 -8.32
N PRO A 206 -1.44 13.91 -9.66
CA PRO A 206 -0.16 14.28 -10.27
C PRO A 206 0.31 15.66 -9.80
N PRO A 207 1.63 15.89 -9.68
CA PRO A 207 2.70 14.91 -9.97
C PRO A 207 3.06 14.00 -8.80
N TYR A 208 2.46 14.19 -7.62
CA TYR A 208 2.93 13.59 -6.36
C TYR A 208 2.70 12.08 -6.28
N GLY A 209 1.46 11.61 -6.49
CA GLY A 209 1.14 10.20 -6.41
C GLY A 209 1.94 9.32 -7.36
N PRO A 210 1.96 9.60 -8.68
CA PRO A 210 2.80 8.88 -9.63
C PRO A 210 4.29 8.89 -9.27
N THR A 211 4.83 10.03 -8.80
CA THR A 211 6.22 10.12 -8.34
C THR A 211 6.47 9.25 -7.11
N GLY A 212 5.57 9.26 -6.14
CA GLY A 212 5.65 8.40 -4.95
C GLY A 212 5.69 6.92 -5.32
N LEU A 213 4.83 6.48 -6.25
CA LEU A 213 4.79 5.11 -6.73
C LEU A 213 6.06 4.74 -7.53
N ALA A 214 6.60 5.65 -8.33
CA ALA A 214 7.86 5.44 -9.02
C ALA A 214 9.04 5.26 -8.02
N LEU A 215 9.10 6.09 -6.98
CA LEU A 215 10.10 5.94 -5.91
C LEU A 215 9.91 4.62 -5.15
N PHE A 216 8.66 4.17 -4.95
CA PHE A 216 8.36 2.88 -4.35
C PHE A 216 8.95 1.73 -5.19
N ILE A 217 8.75 1.76 -6.51
CA ILE A 217 9.33 0.76 -7.44
C ILE A 217 10.86 0.76 -7.34
N VAL A 218 11.50 1.94 -7.39
CA VAL A 218 12.95 2.06 -7.23
C VAL A 218 13.40 1.42 -5.91
N THR A 219 12.66 1.64 -4.84
CA THR A 219 12.96 1.07 -3.52
C THR A 219 12.88 -0.45 -3.53
N VAL A 220 11.84 -1.02 -4.14
CA VAL A 220 11.70 -2.49 -4.30
C VAL A 220 12.90 -3.05 -5.08
N LEU A 221 13.29 -2.43 -6.18
CA LEU A 221 14.42 -2.87 -7.00
C LEU A 221 15.75 -2.81 -6.23
N LEU A 222 16.00 -1.74 -5.47
CA LEU A 222 17.18 -1.61 -4.62
C LEU A 222 17.22 -2.70 -3.55
N TYR A 223 16.09 -2.97 -2.91
CA TYR A 223 15.98 -4.02 -1.90
C TYR A 223 16.25 -5.39 -2.51
N VAL A 224 15.57 -5.75 -3.60
CA VAL A 224 15.76 -7.05 -4.28
C VAL A 224 17.21 -7.25 -4.71
N ARG A 225 17.84 -6.20 -5.27
CA ARG A 225 19.26 -6.24 -5.66
C ARG A 225 20.18 -6.46 -4.46
N SER A 226 19.89 -5.82 -3.31
CA SER A 226 20.68 -6.02 -2.10
C SER A 226 20.57 -7.48 -1.60
N GLN A 227 19.37 -8.08 -1.63
CA GLN A 227 19.16 -9.47 -1.24
C GLN A 227 19.93 -10.45 -2.16
N SER A 228 19.99 -10.17 -3.47
CA SER A 228 20.74 -10.99 -4.43
C SER A 228 22.26 -10.94 -4.17
N ARG A 229 22.78 -9.76 -3.84
CA ARG A 229 24.20 -9.58 -3.49
C ARG A 229 24.56 -10.30 -2.20
N ASN A 230 23.74 -10.15 -1.15
CA ASN A 230 23.97 -10.79 0.14
C ASN A 230 23.98 -12.32 0.03
N ARG A 231 23.19 -12.91 -0.90
CA ARG A 231 23.21 -14.34 -1.19
C ARG A 231 24.50 -14.78 -1.91
N ALA A 232 24.99 -13.99 -2.84
CA ALA A 232 26.20 -14.31 -3.59
C ALA A 232 27.48 -14.27 -2.73
N THR A 233 27.48 -13.47 -1.65
CA THR A 233 28.60 -13.30 -0.73
C THR A 233 28.54 -14.22 0.50
N ALA A 234 27.44 -14.96 0.69
CA ALA A 234 27.32 -15.91 1.79
C ALA A 234 28.35 -17.05 1.63
N PRO A 235 29.11 -17.41 2.67
CA PRO A 235 30.13 -18.45 2.58
C PRO A 235 29.53 -19.80 2.17
N LEU A 236 30.13 -20.45 1.16
CA LEU A 236 29.78 -21.78 0.65
C LEU A 236 30.10 -22.91 1.66
N GLY A 237 29.85 -22.75 2.95
CA GLY A 237 30.33 -23.73 3.90
C GLY A 237 29.50 -23.91 5.17
N GLN A 238 28.46 -23.18 5.37
CA GLN A 238 27.57 -23.51 6.51
C GLN A 238 26.67 -24.67 6.12
N PRO A 239 26.75 -25.83 6.78
CA PRO A 239 25.83 -26.93 6.56
C PRO A 239 24.42 -26.39 6.83
N ARG A 240 23.54 -26.52 5.82
CA ARG A 240 22.11 -26.28 6.02
C ARG A 240 21.72 -27.32 7.10
N SER A 241 21.49 -26.82 8.32
CA SER A 241 20.88 -27.66 9.36
C SER A 241 19.58 -28.20 8.79
N ALA A 242 19.60 -29.50 8.51
CA ALA A 242 18.47 -30.26 8.03
C ALA A 242 17.39 -30.36 9.11
#